data_b483b2be5aa015181fff3dec9d941f09
#
_entry.id   b483b2be5aa015181fff3dec9d941f09
#
_cell.length_a   1.000
_cell.length_b   1.000
_cell.length_c   1.000
_cell.angle_alpha   90.00
_cell.angle_beta   90.00
_cell.angle_gamma   90.00
#
_symmetry.space_group_name_H-M   'P 1'
#
loop_
_entity.id
_entity.type
_entity.pdbx_description
1 polymer ?
#
loop_
_entity_poly.entity_id
_entity_poly.type
_entity_poly.pdbx_seq_one_letter_code
_entity_poly.pdbx_strand_id
1 'polypeptide(L)'
;MPQVRKHASGYYIAPGMDAIDLFIGSEGTLGVILQVEAKLLPKPEGLLSGVVFFKSEEDLLAFVREARERSLANRDSSATVTEGSAIDARALEYFDIESLRFLRQQYPKIPNEALGAIFFEQETTASTEDSLMNAWLSLLERHSALADDSWFATNEADQAGLREFRHALPVLMNEWFARHNQRKVSTDMAVPDEAFAGMLRFYQDSLRGGNLRYTIFGHIGDNHVHVNILPRDDDEAARSWEIYRSFIRRAVEVGGTISAEHGIGKLKREYLRELYGDEHLREMAALKHAFDPRGILGRGNMFPDLFLT
;
A
#
# COMPACT_ATOMS: atom_id res chain seq x y z
N MET A 1 -12.28 0.19 15.55
CA MET A 1 -11.13 0.61 14.71
C MET A 1 -10.66 -0.58 13.89
N PRO A 2 -10.35 -0.42 12.60
CA PRO A 2 -9.78 -1.48 11.77
C PRO A 2 -8.49 -2.06 12.36
N GLN A 3 -8.31 -3.37 12.27
CA GLN A 3 -7.14 -4.08 12.79
C GLN A 3 -6.08 -4.24 11.68
N VAL A 4 -5.56 -3.12 11.21
CA VAL A 4 -4.62 -3.02 10.10
C VAL A 4 -3.39 -2.18 10.47
N ARG A 5 -2.26 -2.41 9.79
CA ARG A 5 -1.02 -1.67 10.04
C ARG A 5 -1.05 -0.24 9.53
N LYS A 6 -1.83 0.01 8.48
CA LYS A 6 -1.88 1.28 7.77
C LYS A 6 -3.33 1.74 7.66
N HIS A 7 -3.64 2.91 8.23
CA HIS A 7 -5.02 3.37 8.36
C HIS A 7 -5.10 4.89 8.36
N ALA A 8 -5.89 5.43 7.45
CA ALA A 8 -6.13 6.87 7.26
C ALA A 8 -7.63 7.18 7.05
N SER A 9 -8.52 6.35 7.61
CA SER A 9 -9.98 6.57 7.50
C SER A 9 -10.51 7.29 8.73
N GLY A 10 -10.67 8.60 8.65
CA GLY A 10 -11.14 9.43 9.75
C GLY A 10 -10.01 10.04 10.57
N TYR A 11 -10.35 10.61 11.74
CA TYR A 11 -9.35 11.17 12.63
C TYR A 11 -8.53 10.08 13.31
N TYR A 12 -7.23 10.35 13.43
CA TYR A 12 -6.33 9.43 14.11
C TYR A 12 -6.66 9.33 15.60
N ILE A 13 -6.79 8.11 16.09
CA ILE A 13 -7.03 7.81 17.50
C ILE A 13 -6.21 6.58 17.89
N ALA A 14 -5.31 6.73 18.86
CA ALA A 14 -4.53 5.63 19.42
C ALA A 14 -4.25 5.86 20.92
N PRO A 15 -4.07 4.78 21.71
CA PRO A 15 -3.60 4.92 23.07
C PRO A 15 -2.26 5.66 23.15
N GLY A 16 -2.16 6.67 23.99
CA GLY A 16 -0.93 7.44 24.18
C GLY A 16 -0.66 8.50 23.09
N MET A 17 -1.59 8.75 22.17
CA MET A 17 -1.51 9.84 21.20
C MET A 17 -1.43 11.20 21.92
N ASP A 18 -0.81 12.17 21.26
CA ASP A 18 -0.86 13.56 21.67
C ASP A 18 -1.77 14.42 20.78
N ALA A 19 -1.91 15.71 21.12
CA ALA A 19 -2.78 16.59 20.35
C ALA A 19 -2.29 16.86 18.91
N ILE A 20 -1.01 16.65 18.63
CA ILE A 20 -0.43 16.84 17.28
C ILE A 20 -0.93 15.73 16.36
N ASP A 21 -0.99 14.50 16.88
CA ASP A 21 -1.43 13.33 16.11
C ASP A 21 -2.83 13.52 15.53
N LEU A 22 -3.71 14.22 16.22
CA LEU A 22 -5.07 14.52 15.75
C LEU A 22 -5.10 15.35 14.46
N PHE A 23 -4.09 16.20 14.23
CA PHE A 23 -4.02 17.03 13.02
C PHE A 23 -3.41 16.27 11.84
N ILE A 24 -2.66 15.18 12.10
CA ILE A 24 -2.09 14.34 11.05
C ILE A 24 -3.24 13.56 10.39
N GLY A 25 -3.40 13.74 9.07
CA GLY A 25 -4.52 13.11 8.33
C GLY A 25 -5.88 13.76 8.54
N SER A 26 -5.98 14.94 9.20
CA SER A 26 -7.24 15.66 9.44
C SER A 26 -7.87 16.30 8.19
N GLU A 27 -7.21 16.20 7.04
CA GLU A 27 -7.70 16.65 5.72
C GLU A 27 -8.13 18.11 5.66
N GLY A 28 -7.48 18.97 6.47
CA GLY A 28 -7.79 20.40 6.56
C GLY A 28 -9.13 20.71 7.22
N THR A 29 -9.72 19.75 7.95
CA THR A 29 -11.02 19.93 8.62
C THR A 29 -10.90 20.58 10.01
N LEU A 30 -9.76 20.42 10.69
CA LEU A 30 -9.52 20.91 12.05
C LEU A 30 -8.73 22.22 12.12
N GLY A 31 -7.96 22.54 11.09
CA GLY A 31 -7.11 23.71 11.09
C GLY A 31 -6.33 23.85 9.79
N VAL A 32 -5.51 24.91 9.73
CA VAL A 32 -4.54 25.18 8.66
C VAL A 32 -3.14 25.05 9.25
N ILE A 33 -2.38 24.07 8.80
CA ILE A 33 -1.01 23.84 9.26
C ILE A 33 -0.10 24.83 8.54
N LEU A 34 0.58 25.70 9.29
CA LEU A 34 1.47 26.74 8.76
C LEU A 34 2.94 26.32 8.83
N GLN A 35 3.30 25.50 9.79
CA GLN A 35 4.67 25.09 10.03
C GLN A 35 4.70 23.70 10.64
N VAL A 36 5.66 22.89 10.24
CA VAL A 36 5.91 21.54 10.78
C VAL A 36 7.37 21.45 11.20
N GLU A 37 7.61 20.97 12.42
CA GLU A 37 8.91 20.53 12.88
C GLU A 37 8.95 19.00 12.88
N ALA A 38 9.86 18.41 12.12
CA ALA A 38 9.98 16.96 11.97
C ALA A 38 11.32 16.45 12.52
N LYS A 39 11.25 15.37 13.30
CA LYS A 39 12.45 14.62 13.70
C LYS A 39 12.99 13.84 12.49
N LEU A 40 14.26 14.07 12.17
CA LEU A 40 14.92 13.37 11.08
C LEU A 40 15.56 12.06 11.59
N LEU A 41 15.54 11.04 10.77
CA LEU A 41 16.32 9.82 10.96
C LEU A 41 17.69 9.98 10.31
N PRO A 42 18.75 9.32 10.84
CA PRO A 42 20.04 9.24 10.16
C PRO A 42 19.89 8.65 8.75
N LYS A 43 20.70 9.14 7.81
CA LYS A 43 20.80 8.50 6.49
C LYS A 43 21.46 7.12 6.70
N PRO A 44 20.88 6.02 6.14
CA PRO A 44 21.51 4.71 6.22
C PRO A 44 22.89 4.71 5.52
N GLU A 45 23.81 3.91 6.02
CA GLU A 45 25.17 3.76 5.44
C GLU A 45 25.09 3.13 4.06
N GLY A 46 24.27 2.09 3.91
CA GLY A 46 24.03 1.38 2.67
C GLY A 46 22.60 0.89 2.55
N LEU A 47 22.25 0.46 1.37
CA LEU A 47 20.99 -0.20 1.06
C LEU A 47 21.24 -1.44 0.20
N LEU A 48 20.60 -2.51 0.54
CA LEU A 48 20.37 -3.66 -0.33
C LEU A 48 18.97 -3.54 -0.92
N SER A 49 18.86 -3.53 -2.24
CA SER A 49 17.58 -3.49 -2.95
C SER A 49 17.49 -4.65 -3.92
N GLY A 50 16.29 -5.16 -4.16
CA GLY A 50 16.08 -6.21 -5.15
C GLY A 50 14.69 -6.20 -5.76
N VAL A 51 14.58 -6.78 -6.97
CA VAL A 51 13.33 -7.17 -7.60
C VAL A 51 13.36 -8.67 -7.79
N VAL A 52 12.48 -9.38 -7.11
CA VAL A 52 12.43 -10.83 -7.05
C VAL A 52 11.18 -11.31 -7.78
N PHE A 53 11.35 -12.26 -8.70
CA PHE A 53 10.27 -12.79 -9.53
C PHE A 53 9.83 -14.17 -9.07
N PHE A 54 8.53 -14.47 -9.23
CA PHE A 54 7.91 -15.72 -8.81
C PHE A 54 7.03 -16.31 -9.92
N LYS A 55 7.05 -17.65 -10.05
CA LYS A 55 6.15 -18.43 -10.92
C LYS A 55 4.82 -18.79 -10.24
N SER A 56 4.73 -18.58 -8.93
CA SER A 56 3.58 -18.95 -8.10
C SER A 56 3.21 -17.77 -7.19
N GLU A 57 1.92 -17.41 -7.16
CA GLU A 57 1.41 -16.42 -6.23
C GLU A 57 1.45 -16.93 -4.77
N GLU A 58 1.29 -18.25 -4.57
CA GLU A 58 1.37 -18.87 -3.26
C GLU A 58 2.77 -18.73 -2.66
N ASP A 59 3.81 -19.04 -3.44
CA ASP A 59 5.21 -18.88 -3.03
C ASP A 59 5.56 -17.41 -2.76
N LEU A 60 5.08 -16.49 -3.62
CA LEU A 60 5.24 -15.05 -3.44
C LEU A 60 4.62 -14.58 -2.12
N LEU A 61 3.39 -14.97 -1.83
CA LEU A 61 2.71 -14.60 -0.59
C LEU A 61 3.38 -15.21 0.64
N ALA A 62 3.89 -16.45 0.53
CA ALA A 62 4.65 -17.09 1.60
C ALA A 62 5.98 -16.37 1.87
N PHE A 63 6.70 -15.97 0.81
CA PHE A 63 7.91 -15.13 0.89
C PHE A 63 7.63 -13.81 1.61
N VAL A 64 6.59 -13.07 1.20
CA VAL A 64 6.21 -11.80 1.83
C VAL A 64 5.86 -11.98 3.30
N ARG A 65 5.11 -13.01 3.62
CA ARG A 65 4.74 -13.31 5.01
C ARG A 65 5.97 -13.55 5.87
N GLU A 66 6.90 -14.42 5.44
CA GLU A 66 8.10 -14.71 6.21
C GLU A 66 9.03 -13.49 6.32
N ALA A 67 9.24 -12.73 5.23
CA ALA A 67 10.03 -11.50 5.26
C ALA A 67 9.46 -10.48 6.25
N ARG A 68 8.14 -10.31 6.27
CA ARG A 68 7.45 -9.41 7.20
C ARG A 68 7.53 -9.89 8.65
N GLU A 69 7.26 -11.16 8.91
CA GLU A 69 7.34 -11.74 10.26
C GLU A 69 8.74 -11.57 10.85
N ARG A 70 9.79 -11.82 10.07
CA ARG A 70 11.17 -11.59 10.47
C ARG A 70 11.45 -10.12 10.76
N SER A 71 10.99 -9.22 9.88
CA SER A 71 11.16 -7.77 10.05
C SER A 71 10.48 -7.25 11.32
N LEU A 72 9.27 -7.72 11.62
CA LEU A 72 8.55 -7.35 12.84
C LEU A 72 9.23 -7.90 14.09
N ALA A 73 9.69 -9.15 14.06
CA ALA A 73 10.44 -9.75 15.17
C ALA A 73 11.73 -8.99 15.48
N ASN A 74 12.42 -8.48 14.45
CA ASN A 74 13.65 -7.68 14.63
C ASN A 74 13.39 -6.30 15.24
N ARG A 75 12.23 -5.72 15.00
CA ARG A 75 11.84 -4.41 15.56
C ARG A 75 11.29 -4.52 16.97
N ASP A 76 10.89 -5.73 17.38
CA ASP A 76 10.49 -6.00 18.76
C ASP A 76 11.73 -6.12 19.64
N SER A 77 12.00 -5.09 20.46
CA SER A 77 13.16 -5.02 21.36
C SER A 77 13.23 -6.13 22.43
N SER A 78 12.20 -6.96 22.53
CA SER A 78 12.16 -8.14 23.41
C SER A 78 12.78 -9.40 22.77
N ALA A 79 12.97 -9.43 21.46
CA ALA A 79 13.53 -10.59 20.76
C ALA A 79 15.07 -10.55 20.79
N THR A 80 15.70 -11.67 21.18
CA THR A 80 17.15 -11.87 21.03
C THR A 80 17.50 -12.05 19.57
N VAL A 81 17.83 -10.95 18.89
CA VAL A 81 18.27 -10.97 17.50
C VAL A 81 19.76 -11.37 17.44
N THR A 82 20.07 -12.38 16.65
CA THR A 82 21.47 -12.71 16.32
C THR A 82 22.00 -11.60 15.41
N GLU A 83 22.96 -10.81 15.88
CA GLU A 83 23.59 -9.75 15.09
C GLU A 83 24.00 -10.27 13.72
N GLY A 84 23.60 -9.57 12.66
CA GLY A 84 24.12 -9.73 11.29
C GLY A 84 23.33 -10.59 10.31
N SER A 85 22.25 -11.30 10.72
CA SER A 85 21.46 -12.17 9.81
C SER A 85 19.95 -11.83 9.75
N ALA A 86 19.55 -10.73 10.33
CA ALA A 86 18.16 -10.39 10.55
C ALA A 86 17.56 -9.62 9.38
N ILE A 87 16.65 -10.23 8.64
CA ILE A 87 15.83 -9.54 7.64
C ILE A 87 14.99 -8.48 8.35
N ASP A 88 15.16 -7.22 7.95
CA ASP A 88 14.34 -6.07 8.34
C ASP A 88 14.00 -5.24 7.10
N ALA A 89 12.99 -5.67 6.38
CA ALA A 89 12.56 -5.02 5.14
C ALA A 89 12.02 -3.61 5.42
N ARG A 90 12.69 -2.61 4.87
CA ARG A 90 12.24 -1.22 4.83
C ARG A 90 11.08 -1.00 3.87
N ALA A 91 11.07 -1.77 2.77
CA ALA A 91 10.01 -1.77 1.78
C ALA A 91 9.77 -3.19 1.25
N LEU A 92 8.51 -3.53 1.04
CA LEU A 92 8.04 -4.72 0.30
C LEU A 92 6.92 -4.25 -0.62
N GLU A 93 7.20 -4.22 -1.93
CA GLU A 93 6.27 -3.74 -2.96
C GLU A 93 5.91 -4.84 -3.93
N TYR A 94 4.64 -5.04 -4.15
CA TYR A 94 4.07 -6.06 -5.01
C TYR A 94 3.83 -5.57 -6.43
N PHE A 95 4.04 -6.45 -7.39
CA PHE A 95 3.62 -6.30 -8.79
C PHE A 95 2.96 -7.59 -9.24
N ASP A 96 1.69 -7.53 -9.63
CA ASP A 96 0.98 -8.67 -10.20
C ASP A 96 1.39 -8.94 -11.66
N ILE A 97 0.89 -10.02 -12.24
CA ILE A 97 1.18 -10.40 -13.64
C ILE A 97 0.77 -9.29 -14.63
N GLU A 98 -0.34 -8.59 -14.40
CA GLU A 98 -0.80 -7.52 -15.29
C GLU A 98 0.13 -6.30 -15.19
N SER A 99 0.61 -5.97 -14.00
CA SER A 99 1.65 -4.97 -13.76
C SER A 99 2.94 -5.32 -14.50
N LEU A 100 3.39 -6.59 -14.42
CA LEU A 100 4.57 -7.05 -15.14
C LEU A 100 4.39 -7.00 -16.67
N ARG A 101 3.19 -7.26 -17.18
CA ARG A 101 2.87 -7.12 -18.63
C ARG A 101 3.03 -5.67 -19.11
N PHE A 102 2.64 -4.68 -18.30
CA PHE A 102 2.89 -3.27 -18.61
C PHE A 102 4.39 -2.96 -18.60
N LEU A 103 5.10 -3.40 -17.57
CA LEU A 103 6.51 -3.10 -17.36
C LEU A 103 7.42 -3.76 -18.40
N ARG A 104 7.08 -4.95 -18.95
CA ARG A 104 7.87 -5.64 -19.97
C ARG A 104 8.12 -4.81 -21.22
N GLN A 105 7.27 -3.80 -21.50
CA GLN A 105 7.48 -2.88 -22.64
C GLN A 105 8.77 -2.05 -22.48
N GLN A 106 9.14 -1.70 -21.26
CA GLN A 106 10.37 -0.94 -20.95
C GLN A 106 11.47 -1.84 -20.36
N TYR A 107 11.08 -2.93 -19.71
CA TYR A 107 11.98 -3.86 -19.02
C TYR A 107 11.86 -5.28 -19.60
N PRO A 108 12.43 -5.53 -20.79
CA PRO A 108 12.30 -6.81 -21.47
C PRO A 108 13.00 -7.98 -20.78
N LYS A 109 13.83 -7.69 -19.78
CA LYS A 109 14.49 -8.70 -18.92
C LYS A 109 13.57 -9.31 -17.86
N ILE A 110 12.34 -8.82 -17.68
CA ILE A 110 11.35 -9.46 -16.79
C ILE A 110 11.04 -10.87 -17.31
N PRO A 111 11.24 -11.95 -16.51
CA PRO A 111 11.01 -13.32 -16.97
C PRO A 111 9.59 -13.52 -17.48
N ASN A 112 9.44 -14.21 -18.61
CA ASN A 112 8.13 -14.43 -19.21
C ASN A 112 7.21 -15.29 -18.33
N GLU A 113 7.80 -16.21 -17.57
CA GLU A 113 7.12 -17.10 -16.63
C GLU A 113 6.76 -16.47 -15.30
N ALA A 114 7.24 -15.24 -15.01
CA ALA A 114 6.91 -14.55 -13.77
C ALA A 114 5.41 -14.19 -13.73
N LEU A 115 4.72 -14.65 -12.68
CA LEU A 115 3.33 -14.33 -12.36
C LEU A 115 3.22 -13.15 -11.39
N GLY A 116 4.30 -12.79 -10.72
CA GLY A 116 4.39 -11.61 -9.85
C GLY A 116 5.82 -11.32 -9.49
N ALA A 117 6.04 -10.13 -8.90
CA ALA A 117 7.34 -9.73 -8.38
C ALA A 117 7.19 -8.97 -7.06
N ILE A 118 8.27 -9.02 -6.28
CA ILE A 118 8.44 -8.20 -5.07
C ILE A 118 9.67 -7.34 -5.25
N PHE A 119 9.51 -6.01 -5.16
CA PHE A 119 10.61 -5.10 -4.89
C PHE A 119 10.79 -5.00 -3.38
N PHE A 120 12.02 -5.11 -2.91
CA PHE A 120 12.35 -4.93 -1.50
C PHE A 120 13.54 -3.99 -1.31
N GLU A 121 13.59 -3.35 -0.16
CA GLU A 121 14.75 -2.60 0.33
C GLU A 121 15.03 -2.95 1.79
N GLN A 122 16.32 -3.00 2.14
CA GLN A 122 16.81 -3.14 3.51
C GLN A 122 18.02 -2.26 3.74
N GLU A 123 18.13 -1.66 4.93
CA GLU A 123 19.31 -0.91 5.34
C GLU A 123 20.45 -1.87 5.65
N THR A 124 21.66 -1.50 5.22
CA THR A 124 22.91 -2.27 5.42
C THR A 124 24.01 -1.39 5.96
N THR A 125 25.04 -2.05 6.49
CA THR A 125 26.35 -1.46 6.79
C THR A 125 27.43 -2.28 6.09
N ALA A 126 28.64 -1.77 6.00
CA ALA A 126 29.76 -2.53 5.43
C ALA A 126 30.01 -3.89 6.12
N SER A 127 29.64 -4.02 7.39
CA SER A 127 29.78 -5.28 8.15
C SER A 127 28.61 -6.24 7.99
N THR A 128 27.45 -5.79 7.54
CA THR A 128 26.21 -6.61 7.49
C THR A 128 25.79 -6.97 6.06
N GLU A 129 26.31 -6.31 5.03
CA GLU A 129 25.84 -6.44 3.64
C GLU A 129 25.88 -7.90 3.16
N ASP A 130 27.04 -8.59 3.30
CA ASP A 130 27.17 -9.98 2.84
C ASP A 130 26.23 -10.95 3.59
N SER A 131 26.11 -10.78 4.90
CA SER A 131 25.26 -11.64 5.72
C SER A 131 23.78 -11.44 5.39
N LEU A 132 23.35 -10.20 5.15
CA LEU A 132 22.00 -9.87 4.74
C LEU A 132 21.69 -10.33 3.32
N MET A 133 22.63 -10.18 2.38
CA MET A 133 22.51 -10.75 1.03
C MET A 133 22.27 -12.25 1.10
N ASN A 134 23.07 -12.99 1.88
CA ASN A 134 22.89 -14.43 2.05
C ASN A 134 21.55 -14.79 2.71
N ALA A 135 21.09 -13.99 3.68
CA ALA A 135 19.80 -14.20 4.32
C ALA A 135 18.62 -14.04 3.33
N TRP A 136 18.67 -13.00 2.47
CA TRP A 136 17.69 -12.80 1.41
C TRP A 136 17.75 -13.91 0.36
N LEU A 137 18.94 -14.29 -0.12
CA LEU A 137 19.08 -15.39 -1.09
C LEU A 137 18.50 -16.70 -0.54
N SER A 138 18.79 -17.03 0.73
CA SER A 138 18.23 -18.22 1.39
C SER A 138 16.69 -18.15 1.49
N LEU A 139 16.13 -16.96 1.67
CA LEU A 139 14.67 -16.77 1.68
C LEU A 139 14.07 -16.96 0.28
N LEU A 140 14.73 -16.47 -0.77
CA LEU A 140 14.34 -16.67 -2.15
C LEU A 140 14.30 -18.16 -2.52
N GLU A 141 15.38 -18.89 -2.21
CA GLU A 141 15.48 -20.32 -2.47
C GLU A 141 14.36 -21.12 -1.77
N ARG A 142 14.09 -20.79 -0.50
CA ARG A 142 13.05 -21.45 0.29
C ARG A 142 11.66 -21.30 -0.31
N HIS A 143 11.38 -20.18 -0.95
CA HIS A 143 10.09 -19.87 -1.57
C HIS A 143 10.12 -19.98 -3.10
N SER A 144 11.03 -20.77 -3.65
CA SER A 144 11.08 -21.08 -5.08
C SER A 144 11.05 -19.87 -6.02
N ALA A 145 11.66 -18.75 -5.59
CA ALA A 145 11.79 -17.57 -6.42
C ALA A 145 12.69 -17.86 -7.63
N LEU A 146 12.52 -17.07 -8.70
CA LEU A 146 13.39 -17.09 -9.88
C LEU A 146 14.71 -16.38 -9.56
N ALA A 147 15.55 -16.99 -8.72
CA ALA A 147 16.74 -16.33 -8.16
C ALA A 147 17.71 -15.86 -9.25
N ASP A 148 17.96 -16.67 -10.28
CA ASP A 148 18.88 -16.38 -11.39
C ASP A 148 18.39 -15.21 -12.27
N ASP A 149 17.09 -14.97 -12.32
CA ASP A 149 16.46 -13.90 -13.09
C ASP A 149 16.15 -12.66 -12.23
N SER A 150 16.34 -12.75 -10.91
CA SER A 150 16.07 -11.66 -9.96
C SER A 150 17.20 -10.63 -9.97
N TRP A 151 16.85 -9.38 -9.69
CA TRP A 151 17.78 -8.25 -9.76
C TRP A 151 18.14 -7.78 -8.36
N PHE A 152 19.43 -7.53 -8.11
CA PHE A 152 19.94 -7.03 -6.84
C PHE A 152 20.83 -5.83 -7.06
N ALA A 153 20.82 -4.90 -6.12
CA ALA A 153 21.64 -3.71 -6.13
C ALA A 153 22.12 -3.35 -4.72
N THR A 154 23.44 -3.17 -4.61
CA THR A 154 24.11 -2.71 -3.38
C THR A 154 24.80 -1.35 -3.58
N ASN A 155 24.99 -0.93 -4.83
CA ASN A 155 25.55 0.37 -5.16
C ASN A 155 24.49 1.37 -5.61
N GLU A 156 24.79 2.65 -5.49
CA GLU A 156 23.83 3.75 -5.71
C GLU A 156 23.29 3.81 -7.16
N ALA A 157 24.12 3.46 -8.15
CA ALA A 157 23.73 3.51 -9.56
C ALA A 157 22.68 2.43 -9.88
N ASP A 158 22.94 1.18 -9.46
CA ASP A 158 22.00 0.07 -9.69
C ASP A 158 20.72 0.24 -8.87
N GLN A 159 20.83 0.74 -7.63
CA GLN A 159 19.66 1.08 -6.81
C GLN A 159 18.79 2.15 -7.46
N ALA A 160 19.38 3.15 -8.13
CA ALA A 160 18.63 4.15 -8.90
C ALA A 160 17.82 3.47 -10.00
N GLY A 161 18.40 2.51 -10.73
CA GLY A 161 17.71 1.72 -11.76
C GLY A 161 16.52 0.91 -11.19
N LEU A 162 16.69 0.28 -10.02
CA LEU A 162 15.58 -0.44 -9.37
C LEU A 162 14.50 0.51 -8.85
N ARG A 163 14.84 1.69 -8.37
CA ARG A 163 13.87 2.73 -8.01
C ARG A 163 13.10 3.24 -9.24
N GLU A 164 13.78 3.44 -10.37
CA GLU A 164 13.12 3.79 -11.64
C GLU A 164 12.12 2.70 -12.06
N PHE A 165 12.50 1.43 -11.96
CA PHE A 165 11.58 0.31 -12.20
C PHE A 165 10.33 0.39 -11.30
N ARG A 166 10.51 0.59 -10.00
CA ARG A 166 9.40 0.73 -9.04
C ARG A 166 8.45 1.85 -9.42
N HIS A 167 8.96 2.97 -9.94
CA HIS A 167 8.16 4.14 -10.30
C HIS A 167 7.67 4.15 -11.75
N ALA A 168 8.09 3.22 -12.60
CA ALA A 168 7.72 3.19 -14.01
C ALA A 168 6.23 2.88 -14.24
N LEU A 169 5.65 1.98 -13.45
CA LEU A 169 4.27 1.55 -13.66
C LEU A 169 3.24 2.69 -13.54
N PRO A 170 3.27 3.57 -12.51
CA PRO A 170 2.40 4.75 -12.46
C PRO A 170 2.52 5.65 -13.68
N VAL A 171 3.72 5.85 -14.23
CA VAL A 171 3.95 6.66 -15.42
C VAL A 171 3.28 6.04 -16.64
N LEU A 172 3.52 4.75 -16.88
CA LEU A 172 2.92 4.01 -17.99
C LEU A 172 1.38 3.98 -17.92
N MET A 173 0.82 3.86 -16.73
CA MET A 173 -0.63 3.92 -16.53
C MET A 173 -1.17 5.32 -16.83
N ASN A 174 -0.52 6.38 -16.37
CA ASN A 174 -0.95 7.75 -16.65
C ASN A 174 -0.95 8.05 -18.15
N GLU A 175 0.05 7.56 -18.89
CA GLU A 175 0.08 7.64 -20.35
C GLU A 175 -1.09 6.87 -20.99
N TRP A 176 -1.40 5.69 -20.45
CA TRP A 176 -2.54 4.89 -20.93
C TRP A 176 -3.86 5.64 -20.73
N PHE A 177 -4.12 6.22 -19.55
CA PHE A 177 -5.32 7.00 -19.27
C PHE A 177 -5.43 8.24 -20.19
N ALA A 178 -4.33 8.95 -20.41
CA ALA A 178 -4.30 10.10 -21.29
C ALA A 178 -4.68 9.72 -22.73
N ARG A 179 -4.20 8.56 -23.23
CA ARG A 179 -4.54 8.08 -24.58
C ARG A 179 -6.01 7.67 -24.76
N HIS A 180 -6.66 7.20 -23.68
CA HIS A 180 -8.04 6.72 -23.71
C HIS A 180 -9.05 7.77 -23.21
N ASN A 181 -8.60 8.95 -22.81
CA ASN A 181 -9.43 9.99 -22.21
C ASN A 181 -10.29 9.47 -21.04
N GLN A 182 -9.74 8.57 -20.25
CA GLN A 182 -10.40 7.94 -19.12
C GLN A 182 -9.72 8.30 -17.78
N ARG A 183 -10.45 8.13 -16.70
CA ARG A 183 -9.93 8.32 -15.33
C ARG A 183 -9.69 6.97 -14.67
N LYS A 184 -8.62 6.85 -13.92
CA LYS A 184 -8.36 5.63 -13.15
C LYS A 184 -9.39 5.48 -12.01
N VAL A 185 -9.80 4.25 -11.77
CA VAL A 185 -10.47 3.85 -10.53
C VAL A 185 -9.44 3.07 -9.72
N SER A 186 -9.04 3.61 -8.58
CA SER A 186 -7.94 3.05 -7.78
C SER A 186 -8.38 2.79 -6.36
N THR A 187 -8.01 1.63 -5.81
CA THR A 187 -8.24 1.28 -4.41
C THR A 187 -7.15 1.84 -3.50
N ASP A 188 -7.47 1.86 -2.20
CA ASP A 188 -6.57 2.31 -1.13
C ASP A 188 -6.94 1.59 0.19
N MET A 189 -7.32 0.32 0.07
CA MET A 189 -7.77 -0.50 1.20
C MET A 189 -6.62 -1.32 1.75
N ALA A 190 -6.55 -1.44 3.08
CA ALA A 190 -5.72 -2.44 3.75
C ALA A 190 -6.60 -3.38 4.57
N VAL A 191 -6.16 -4.63 4.69
CA VAL A 191 -6.90 -5.67 5.41
C VAL A 191 -5.99 -6.40 6.40
N PRO A 192 -6.56 -7.09 7.43
CA PRO A 192 -5.79 -7.93 8.34
C PRO A 192 -4.99 -9.03 7.61
N ASP A 193 -3.96 -9.55 8.27
CA ASP A 193 -3.03 -10.54 7.68
C ASP A 193 -3.74 -11.78 7.17
N GLU A 194 -4.64 -12.33 7.97
CA GLU A 194 -5.41 -13.53 7.67
C GLU A 194 -6.40 -13.33 6.51
N ALA A 195 -6.82 -12.09 6.25
CA ALA A 195 -7.77 -11.76 5.19
C ALA A 195 -7.09 -11.46 3.84
N PHE A 196 -5.78 -11.14 3.83
CA PHE A 196 -5.13 -10.56 2.66
C PHE A 196 -5.15 -11.47 1.43
N ALA A 197 -4.79 -12.75 1.58
CA ALA A 197 -4.79 -13.69 0.45
C ALA A 197 -6.20 -13.88 -0.14
N GLY A 198 -7.24 -13.90 0.72
CA GLY A 198 -8.64 -13.95 0.30
C GLY A 198 -9.08 -12.67 -0.42
N MET A 199 -8.63 -11.51 0.06
CA MET A 199 -8.93 -10.22 -0.54
C MET A 199 -8.25 -10.06 -1.90
N LEU A 200 -6.99 -10.48 -2.03
CA LEU A 200 -6.25 -10.43 -3.31
C LEU A 200 -6.95 -11.29 -4.38
N ARG A 201 -7.36 -12.52 -4.03
CA ARG A 201 -8.15 -13.36 -4.93
C ARG A 201 -9.48 -12.72 -5.30
N PHE A 202 -10.19 -12.13 -4.34
CA PHE A 202 -11.45 -11.44 -4.60
C PHE A 202 -11.28 -10.28 -5.59
N TYR A 203 -10.21 -9.50 -5.47
CA TYR A 203 -9.85 -8.47 -6.46
C TYR A 203 -9.70 -9.06 -7.85
N GLN A 204 -8.84 -10.06 -7.99
CA GLN A 204 -8.52 -10.67 -9.27
C GLN A 204 -9.74 -11.32 -9.94
N ASP A 205 -10.54 -12.08 -9.18
CA ASP A 205 -11.72 -12.78 -9.70
C ASP A 205 -12.81 -11.80 -10.15
N SER A 206 -13.06 -10.74 -9.37
CA SER A 206 -14.02 -9.71 -9.71
C SER A 206 -13.63 -8.96 -11.00
N LEU A 207 -12.34 -8.64 -11.15
CA LEU A 207 -11.84 -7.93 -12.31
C LEU A 207 -11.84 -8.78 -13.58
N ARG A 208 -11.46 -10.06 -13.46
CA ARG A 208 -11.54 -11.03 -14.56
C ARG A 208 -13.00 -11.29 -14.97
N GLY A 209 -13.89 -11.51 -13.97
CA GLY A 209 -15.33 -11.68 -14.22
C GLY A 209 -15.97 -10.47 -14.87
N GLY A 210 -15.52 -9.26 -14.56
CA GLY A 210 -15.94 -8.01 -15.18
C GLY A 210 -15.31 -7.75 -16.55
N ASN A 211 -14.38 -8.57 -17.00
CA ASN A 211 -13.58 -8.37 -18.25
C ASN A 211 -12.93 -6.98 -18.30
N LEU A 212 -12.40 -6.53 -17.17
CA LEU A 212 -11.75 -5.22 -17.03
C LEU A 212 -10.23 -5.36 -17.11
N ARG A 213 -9.57 -4.39 -17.73
CA ARG A 213 -8.12 -4.25 -17.66
C ARG A 213 -7.73 -3.65 -16.31
N TYR A 214 -6.68 -4.17 -15.69
CA TYR A 214 -6.24 -3.70 -14.38
C TYR A 214 -4.75 -3.95 -14.14
N THR A 215 -4.23 -3.36 -13.08
CA THR A 215 -2.96 -3.70 -12.43
C THR A 215 -3.16 -3.76 -10.92
N ILE A 216 -2.43 -4.64 -10.25
CA ILE A 216 -2.39 -4.69 -8.79
C ILE A 216 -0.93 -4.56 -8.35
N PHE A 217 -0.61 -3.48 -7.63
CA PHE A 217 0.75 -3.25 -7.12
C PHE A 217 0.71 -2.42 -5.84
N GLY A 218 1.82 -2.35 -5.11
CA GLY A 218 1.98 -1.48 -3.93
C GLY A 218 2.41 -2.23 -2.68
N HIS A 219 2.14 -1.65 -1.54
CA HIS A 219 2.72 -1.91 -0.23
C HIS A 219 2.25 -3.24 0.41
N ILE A 220 2.64 -4.38 -0.19
CA ILE A 220 2.20 -5.70 0.28
C ILE A 220 2.71 -6.00 1.70
N GLY A 221 3.81 -5.38 2.13
CA GLY A 221 4.31 -5.47 3.50
C GLY A 221 3.26 -5.07 4.54
N ASP A 222 2.37 -4.14 4.20
CA ASP A 222 1.27 -3.65 5.05
C ASP A 222 -0.11 -4.21 4.66
N ASN A 223 -0.16 -5.24 3.81
CA ASN A 223 -1.40 -5.75 3.20
C ASN A 223 -2.23 -4.65 2.52
N HIS A 224 -1.53 -3.67 1.95
CA HIS A 224 -2.09 -2.54 1.25
C HIS A 224 -1.58 -2.56 -0.19
N VAL A 225 -2.41 -3.01 -1.12
CA VAL A 225 -2.13 -2.99 -2.54
C VAL A 225 -3.15 -2.13 -3.27
N HIS A 226 -2.69 -1.42 -4.29
CA HIS A 226 -3.54 -0.62 -5.14
C HIS A 226 -4.02 -1.44 -6.33
N VAL A 227 -5.31 -1.69 -6.41
CA VAL A 227 -5.96 -2.14 -7.63
C VAL A 227 -6.23 -0.92 -8.47
N ASN A 228 -5.65 -0.84 -9.65
CA ASN A 228 -5.93 0.22 -10.61
C ASN A 228 -6.69 -0.38 -11.78
N ILE A 229 -7.95 0.01 -11.94
CA ILE A 229 -8.79 -0.42 -13.06
C ILE A 229 -8.62 0.59 -14.19
N LEU A 230 -8.43 0.09 -15.40
CA LEU A 230 -8.15 0.87 -16.60
C LEU A 230 -9.33 0.75 -17.59
N PRO A 231 -10.44 1.49 -17.38
CA PRO A 231 -11.60 1.43 -18.25
C PRO A 231 -11.27 2.01 -19.62
N ARG A 232 -11.78 1.39 -20.68
CA ARG A 232 -11.59 1.82 -22.07
C ARG A 232 -12.66 2.80 -22.54
N ASP A 233 -13.81 2.79 -21.87
CA ASP A 233 -14.99 3.58 -22.18
C ASP A 233 -15.84 3.86 -20.93
N ASP A 234 -16.93 4.59 -21.08
CA ASP A 234 -17.81 5.00 -20.00
C ASP A 234 -18.59 3.82 -19.39
N ASP A 235 -18.92 2.80 -20.18
CA ASP A 235 -19.57 1.58 -19.70
C ASP A 235 -18.64 0.77 -18.78
N GLU A 236 -17.38 0.64 -19.20
CA GLU A 236 -16.36 0.03 -18.33
C GLU A 236 -16.07 0.88 -17.09
N ALA A 237 -16.09 2.20 -17.23
CA ALA A 237 -15.93 3.09 -16.07
C ALA A 237 -17.07 2.90 -15.07
N ALA A 238 -18.33 2.80 -15.52
CA ALA A 238 -19.47 2.54 -14.64
C ALA A 238 -19.33 1.19 -13.92
N ARG A 239 -19.01 0.10 -14.64
CA ARG A 239 -18.75 -1.22 -14.04
C ARG A 239 -17.58 -1.20 -13.06
N SER A 240 -16.53 -0.44 -13.37
CA SER A 240 -15.37 -0.28 -12.48
C SER A 240 -15.77 0.30 -11.12
N TRP A 241 -16.66 1.28 -11.10
CA TRP A 241 -17.17 1.86 -9.85
C TRP A 241 -18.07 0.89 -9.06
N GLU A 242 -18.83 0.02 -9.73
CA GLU A 242 -19.61 -1.03 -9.06
C GLU A 242 -18.70 -2.05 -8.38
N ILE A 243 -17.68 -2.50 -9.10
CA ILE A 243 -16.67 -3.42 -8.56
C ILE A 243 -15.90 -2.76 -7.41
N TYR A 244 -15.50 -1.49 -7.54
CA TYR A 244 -14.85 -0.73 -6.48
C TYR A 244 -15.70 -0.70 -5.19
N ARG A 245 -17.01 -0.49 -5.30
CA ARG A 245 -17.92 -0.55 -4.13
C ARG A 245 -17.94 -1.94 -3.49
N SER A 246 -17.89 -3.00 -4.29
CA SER A 246 -17.82 -4.36 -3.75
C SER A 246 -16.52 -4.60 -2.99
N PHE A 247 -15.40 -4.04 -3.46
CA PHE A 247 -14.12 -4.11 -2.77
C PHE A 247 -14.15 -3.40 -1.42
N ILE A 248 -14.76 -2.21 -1.35
CA ILE A 248 -14.95 -1.49 -0.08
C ILE A 248 -15.73 -2.33 0.91
N ARG A 249 -16.90 -2.85 0.50
CA ARG A 249 -17.72 -3.69 1.40
C ARG A 249 -16.95 -4.90 1.89
N ARG A 250 -16.26 -5.57 0.98
CA ARG A 250 -15.44 -6.74 1.35
C ARG A 250 -14.33 -6.37 2.33
N ALA A 251 -13.65 -5.25 2.15
CA ALA A 251 -12.62 -4.77 3.08
C ALA A 251 -13.21 -4.51 4.47
N VAL A 252 -14.38 -3.86 4.55
CA VAL A 252 -15.08 -3.61 5.83
C VAL A 252 -15.53 -4.92 6.48
N GLU A 253 -16.11 -5.86 5.73
CA GLU A 253 -16.54 -7.18 6.22
C GLU A 253 -15.42 -7.98 6.88
N VAL A 254 -14.20 -7.87 6.37
CA VAL A 254 -13.04 -8.59 6.92
C VAL A 254 -12.25 -7.80 7.98
N GLY A 255 -12.81 -6.67 8.46
CA GLY A 255 -12.16 -5.84 9.49
C GLY A 255 -11.07 -4.91 8.97
N GLY A 256 -11.02 -4.68 7.67
CA GLY A 256 -10.07 -3.78 7.02
C GLY A 256 -10.48 -2.32 7.05
N THR A 257 -9.68 -1.49 6.38
CA THR A 257 -9.90 -0.04 6.20
C THR A 257 -10.25 0.29 4.75
N ILE A 258 -11.00 1.37 4.55
CA ILE A 258 -11.37 1.89 3.21
C ILE A 258 -10.33 2.87 2.66
N SER A 259 -9.46 3.36 3.51
CA SER A 259 -8.33 4.21 3.15
C SER A 259 -7.14 3.89 4.05
N ALA A 260 -6.06 3.43 3.46
CA ALA A 260 -4.84 3.13 4.17
C ALA A 260 -3.92 4.35 4.28
N GLU A 261 -3.86 5.20 3.22
CA GLU A 261 -2.96 6.35 3.19
C GLU A 261 -3.51 7.61 2.52
N HIS A 262 -4.44 7.49 1.54
CA HIS A 262 -4.88 8.65 0.74
C HIS A 262 -5.95 9.51 1.42
N GLY A 263 -6.47 9.10 2.59
CA GLY A 263 -7.57 9.74 3.28
C GLY A 263 -8.93 9.51 2.61
N ILE A 264 -9.93 10.16 3.13
CA ILE A 264 -11.35 10.01 2.75
C ILE A 264 -11.77 11.04 1.72
N GLY A 265 -11.41 12.30 1.94
CA GLY A 265 -11.82 13.42 1.09
C GLY A 265 -13.34 13.50 0.95
N LYS A 266 -13.77 13.93 -0.25
CA LYS A 266 -15.20 14.00 -0.63
C LYS A 266 -15.69 12.72 -1.29
N LEU A 267 -14.79 11.90 -1.82
CA LEU A 267 -15.15 10.73 -2.63
C LEU A 267 -15.51 9.50 -1.78
N LYS A 268 -14.86 9.31 -0.63
CA LYS A 268 -15.03 8.13 0.22
C LYS A 268 -15.93 8.37 1.45
N ARG A 269 -16.48 9.57 1.63
CA ARG A 269 -17.21 9.95 2.85
C ARG A 269 -18.45 9.05 3.15
N GLU A 270 -19.14 8.59 2.11
CA GLU A 270 -20.28 7.67 2.30
C GLU A 270 -19.80 6.29 2.81
N TYR A 271 -18.63 5.85 2.35
CA TYR A 271 -18.00 4.60 2.81
C TYR A 271 -17.43 4.71 4.22
N LEU A 272 -17.04 5.92 4.66
CA LEU A 272 -16.67 6.15 6.06
C LEU A 272 -17.87 5.87 7.00
N ARG A 273 -19.08 6.18 6.52
CA ARG A 273 -20.33 5.84 7.21
C ARG A 273 -20.54 4.31 7.27
N GLU A 274 -20.25 3.59 6.19
CA GLU A 274 -20.30 2.12 6.18
C GLU A 274 -19.29 1.50 7.17
N LEU A 275 -18.11 2.12 7.32
CA LEU A 275 -17.06 1.65 8.22
C LEU A 275 -17.39 1.88 9.70
N TYR A 276 -17.90 3.05 10.05
CA TYR A 276 -18.01 3.48 11.45
C TYR A 276 -19.45 3.67 11.96
N GLY A 277 -20.42 3.81 11.07
CA GLY A 277 -21.81 4.14 11.43
C GLY A 277 -21.99 5.61 11.80
N ASP A 278 -23.26 6.01 11.97
CA ASP A 278 -23.64 7.40 12.22
C ASP A 278 -23.18 7.95 13.58
N GLU A 279 -23.05 7.10 14.59
CA GLU A 279 -22.66 7.51 15.93
C GLU A 279 -21.23 8.06 15.94
N HIS A 280 -20.29 7.29 15.43
CA HIS A 280 -18.87 7.74 15.36
C HIS A 280 -18.69 8.92 14.42
N LEU A 281 -19.48 9.02 13.35
CA LEU A 281 -19.44 10.22 12.49
C LEU A 281 -19.91 11.47 13.24
N ARG A 282 -20.91 11.36 14.16
CA ARG A 282 -21.31 12.48 15.02
C ARG A 282 -20.22 12.87 16.00
N GLU A 283 -19.48 11.88 16.56
CA GLU A 283 -18.35 12.17 17.45
C GLU A 283 -17.24 12.92 16.69
N MET A 284 -16.86 12.48 15.48
CA MET A 284 -15.91 13.19 14.62
C MET A 284 -16.40 14.60 14.27
N ALA A 285 -17.68 14.76 13.97
CA ALA A 285 -18.29 16.05 13.68
C ALA A 285 -18.31 16.99 14.90
N ALA A 286 -18.56 16.46 16.10
CA ALA A 286 -18.47 17.22 17.34
C ALA A 286 -17.05 17.70 17.61
N LEU A 287 -16.04 16.84 17.37
CA LEU A 287 -14.64 17.24 17.44
C LEU A 287 -14.31 18.36 16.45
N LYS A 288 -14.72 18.21 15.18
CA LYS A 288 -14.56 19.27 14.18
C LYS A 288 -15.20 20.58 14.64
N HIS A 289 -16.43 20.52 15.16
CA HIS A 289 -17.15 21.71 15.62
C HIS A 289 -16.41 22.44 16.76
N ALA A 290 -15.73 21.69 17.63
CA ALA A 290 -14.92 22.27 18.71
C ALA A 290 -13.74 23.09 18.17
N PHE A 291 -13.11 22.67 17.07
CA PHE A 291 -12.01 23.40 16.41
C PHE A 291 -12.49 24.45 15.40
N ASP A 292 -13.59 24.17 14.71
CA ASP A 292 -14.17 25.00 13.66
C ASP A 292 -15.68 25.24 13.90
N PRO A 293 -16.03 26.10 14.90
CA PRO A 293 -17.43 26.34 15.26
C PRO A 293 -18.27 26.93 14.12
N ARG A 294 -17.63 27.51 13.11
CA ARG A 294 -18.31 28.09 11.94
C ARG A 294 -18.42 27.13 10.77
N GLY A 295 -17.82 25.94 10.86
CA GLY A 295 -17.89 24.91 9.83
C GLY A 295 -17.35 25.35 8.47
N ILE A 296 -16.27 26.15 8.43
CA ILE A 296 -15.73 26.73 7.19
C ILE A 296 -14.55 25.97 6.62
N LEU A 297 -13.85 25.15 7.44
CA LEU A 297 -12.65 24.42 7.05
C LEU A 297 -13.02 23.08 6.42
N GLY A 298 -12.35 22.70 5.32
CA GLY A 298 -12.45 21.38 4.69
C GLY A 298 -13.87 20.90 4.42
N ARG A 299 -14.79 21.78 4.03
CA ARG A 299 -16.22 21.46 3.88
C ARG A 299 -16.46 20.28 2.96
N GLY A 300 -17.22 19.29 3.48
CA GLY A 300 -17.58 18.06 2.78
C GLY A 300 -16.45 17.01 2.74
N ASN A 301 -15.28 17.27 3.33
CA ASN A 301 -14.27 16.24 3.54
C ASN A 301 -14.65 15.36 4.74
N MET A 302 -14.33 14.08 4.68
CA MET A 302 -14.56 13.03 5.67
C MET A 302 -16.04 12.67 5.87
N PHE A 303 -16.90 13.61 6.15
CA PHE A 303 -18.33 13.37 6.38
C PHE A 303 -19.20 14.46 5.76
N PRO A 304 -20.48 14.16 5.43
CA PRO A 304 -21.42 15.12 4.90
C PRO A 304 -21.71 16.26 5.89
N ASP A 305 -21.99 17.46 5.36
CA ASP A 305 -22.30 18.66 6.16
C ASP A 305 -23.49 18.48 7.12
N LEU A 306 -24.39 17.53 6.84
CA LEU A 306 -25.53 17.20 7.71
C LEU A 306 -25.13 16.77 9.14
N PHE A 307 -23.90 16.31 9.34
CA PHE A 307 -23.38 15.98 10.66
C PHE A 307 -22.84 17.21 11.42
N LEU A 308 -22.74 18.36 10.76
CA LEU A 308 -22.22 19.62 11.33
C LEU A 308 -23.34 20.58 11.79
N THR A 309 -24.62 20.19 11.65
CA THR A 309 -25.79 21.02 12.00
C THR A 309 -26.37 20.65 13.37
#